data_df3abb6089061b41c9a727b4c074bb1d
#
_entry.id   df3abb6089061b41c9a727b4c074bb1d
#
_cell.length_a   1.000
_cell.length_b   1.000
_cell.length_c   1.000
_cell.angle_alpha   90.00
_cell.angle_beta   90.00
_cell.angle_gamma   90.00
#
_symmetry.space_group_name_H-M   'P 1'
#
loop_
_entity.id
_entity.type
_entity.pdbx_description
1 polymer ?
#
loop_
_entity_poly.entity_id
_entity_poly.type
_entity_poly.pdbx_seq_one_letter_code
_entity_poly.pdbx_strand_id
1 'polypeptide(L)'
;MKRTILKKLTACLCLCAVLSGALTVPAGAASFQDVPSNHWAATAIDRCAAQGWFQGKTADTFGVGQPMTRAGFAVALSRFFGWQSGETYYRIFSDVPQGAWYEPALRACYEHGAVTRQTGDFRPGDPITREELAVMLIRALGYGPIAGLAEDDPLPFRDVTTNKGHIAMAYELGLVSGMGTVSYTHLRAHETLRHL
;
A
#
# COMPACT_ATOMS: atom_id res chain seq x y z
N MET A 1 18.62 -42.94 21.11
CA MET A 1 18.50 -41.86 20.12
C MET A 1 17.06 -41.25 19.98
N LYS A 2 15.97 -42.01 20.09
CA LYS A 2 14.60 -41.50 19.93
C LYS A 2 14.09 -40.55 21.05
N ARG A 3 14.57 -40.71 22.31
CA ARG A 3 14.12 -39.85 23.43
C ARG A 3 14.70 -38.44 23.43
N THR A 4 15.83 -38.18 22.79
CA THR A 4 16.49 -36.87 22.72
C THR A 4 15.87 -35.99 21.65
N ILE A 5 15.35 -36.58 20.59
CA ILE A 5 14.67 -35.86 19.50
C ILE A 5 13.28 -35.37 19.97
N LEU A 6 12.57 -36.20 20.75
CA LEU A 6 11.26 -35.84 21.27
C LEU A 6 11.31 -34.66 22.27
N LYS A 7 12.38 -34.61 23.12
CA LYS A 7 12.60 -33.48 24.04
C LYS A 7 12.96 -32.17 23.33
N LYS A 8 13.62 -32.23 22.18
CA LYS A 8 13.93 -31.04 21.36
C LYS A 8 12.72 -30.53 20.58
N LEU A 9 11.83 -31.43 20.17
CA LEU A 9 10.58 -31.04 19.52
C LEU A 9 9.59 -30.38 20.49
N THR A 10 9.48 -30.89 21.73
CA THR A 10 8.63 -30.23 22.76
C THR A 10 9.18 -28.87 23.19
N ALA A 11 10.50 -28.69 23.28
CA ALA A 11 11.11 -27.39 23.60
C ALA A 11 10.88 -26.36 22.47
N CYS A 12 10.90 -26.80 21.20
CA CYS A 12 10.63 -25.93 20.06
C CYS A 12 9.16 -25.51 19.98
N LEU A 13 8.22 -26.42 20.31
CA LEU A 13 6.79 -26.08 20.37
C LEU A 13 6.46 -25.11 21.52
N CYS A 14 7.11 -25.27 22.68
CA CYS A 14 6.93 -24.34 23.79
C CYS A 14 7.50 -22.94 23.51
N LEU A 15 8.59 -22.85 22.73
CA LEU A 15 9.17 -21.56 22.36
C LEU A 15 8.29 -20.81 21.35
N CYS A 16 7.60 -21.50 20.44
CA CYS A 16 6.63 -20.91 19.53
C CYS A 16 5.35 -20.43 20.24
N ALA A 17 4.97 -21.06 21.34
CA ALA A 17 3.79 -20.67 22.11
C ALA A 17 4.01 -19.42 22.99
N VAL A 18 5.24 -19.09 23.34
CA VAL A 18 5.58 -17.90 24.14
C VAL A 18 5.76 -16.66 23.26
N LEU A 19 5.98 -16.82 21.96
CA LEU A 19 6.10 -15.71 21.00
C LEU A 19 4.74 -15.27 20.42
N SER A 20 3.66 -15.98 20.72
CA SER A 20 2.29 -15.53 20.49
C SER A 20 1.72 -14.72 21.65
N GLY A 21 2.58 -14.02 22.38
CA GLY A 21 2.18 -12.90 23.22
C GLY A 21 1.44 -11.92 22.32
N ALA A 22 0.12 -11.98 22.37
CA ALA A 22 -0.72 -10.97 21.76
C ALA A 22 -0.20 -9.62 22.25
N LEU A 23 0.50 -8.90 21.40
CA LEU A 23 0.61 -7.47 21.50
C LEU A 23 -0.82 -6.96 21.37
N THR A 24 -1.54 -6.95 22.49
CA THR A 24 -2.74 -6.14 22.62
C THR A 24 -2.26 -4.70 22.45
N VAL A 25 -2.14 -4.25 21.23
CA VAL A 25 -2.10 -2.83 20.92
C VAL A 25 -3.38 -2.30 21.55
N PRO A 26 -3.32 -1.34 22.50
CA PRO A 26 -4.54 -0.75 23.00
C PRO A 26 -5.27 -0.20 21.77
N ALA A 27 -6.46 -0.74 21.52
CA ALA A 27 -7.37 -0.21 20.52
C ALA A 27 -7.90 1.14 21.04
N GLY A 28 -7.04 2.13 21.07
CA GLY A 28 -7.45 3.51 20.97
C GLY A 28 -7.89 3.67 19.53
N ALA A 29 -9.18 3.44 19.26
CA ALA A 29 -9.76 3.78 18.00
C ALA A 29 -9.41 5.23 17.72
N ALA A 30 -8.60 5.47 16.68
CA ALA A 30 -8.35 6.83 16.21
C ALA A 30 -9.70 7.34 15.70
N SER A 31 -10.44 8.02 16.54
CA SER A 31 -11.75 8.58 16.21
C SER A 31 -11.52 9.86 15.42
N PHE A 32 -11.47 9.72 14.10
CA PHE A 32 -11.41 10.88 13.21
C PHE A 32 -12.79 11.55 13.12
N GLN A 33 -12.84 12.85 13.38
CA GLN A 33 -14.09 13.61 13.41
C GLN A 33 -14.81 13.67 12.05
N ASP A 34 -14.05 13.54 10.97
CA ASP A 34 -14.56 13.52 9.60
C ASP A 34 -14.95 12.11 9.11
N VAL A 35 -14.89 11.08 9.98
CA VAL A 35 -15.29 9.71 9.68
C VAL A 35 -16.45 9.30 10.60
N PRO A 36 -17.71 9.57 10.17
CA PRO A 36 -18.87 9.11 10.94
C PRO A 36 -18.88 7.60 11.09
N SER A 37 -19.38 7.08 12.21
CA SER A 37 -19.43 5.64 12.49
C SER A 37 -20.24 4.83 11.46
N ASN A 38 -21.18 5.46 10.76
CA ASN A 38 -21.95 4.88 9.67
C ASN A 38 -21.29 5.05 8.30
N HIS A 39 -20.10 5.65 8.23
CA HIS A 39 -19.37 5.77 6.96
C HIS A 39 -18.93 4.38 6.49
N TRP A 40 -19.17 4.05 5.22
CA TRP A 40 -18.87 2.75 4.64
C TRP A 40 -17.41 2.27 4.86
N ALA A 41 -16.46 3.19 4.94
CA ALA A 41 -15.04 2.89 5.15
C ALA A 41 -14.61 2.97 6.63
N ALA A 42 -15.49 3.30 7.58
CA ALA A 42 -15.11 3.55 8.98
C ALA A 42 -14.28 2.41 9.56
N THR A 43 -14.77 1.18 9.46
CA THR A 43 -14.08 -0.02 9.96
C THR A 43 -12.71 -0.23 9.31
N ALA A 44 -12.58 0.04 8.02
CA ALA A 44 -11.30 -0.10 7.30
C ALA A 44 -10.32 1.00 7.74
N ILE A 45 -10.79 2.23 7.89
CA ILE A 45 -9.98 3.37 8.36
C ILE A 45 -9.47 3.10 9.77
N ASP A 46 -10.35 2.68 10.69
CA ASP A 46 -9.98 2.36 12.07
C ASP A 46 -8.92 1.26 12.12
N ARG A 47 -9.10 0.23 11.30
CA ARG A 47 -8.14 -0.88 11.21
C ARG A 47 -6.79 -0.42 10.68
N CYS A 48 -6.76 0.36 9.61
CA CYS A 48 -5.53 0.90 9.04
C CYS A 48 -4.82 1.88 9.98
N ALA A 49 -5.57 2.69 10.71
CA ALA A 49 -5.04 3.61 11.71
C ALA A 49 -4.47 2.86 12.91
N ALA A 50 -5.16 1.84 13.42
CA ALA A 50 -4.70 1.00 14.53
C ALA A 50 -3.40 0.25 14.19
N GLN A 51 -3.21 -0.12 12.93
CA GLN A 51 -1.98 -0.73 12.43
C GLN A 51 -0.87 0.30 12.10
N GLY A 52 -1.17 1.60 12.19
CA GLY A 52 -0.23 2.66 11.86
C GLY A 52 0.06 2.81 10.36
N TRP A 53 -0.67 2.12 9.49
CA TRP A 53 -0.49 2.24 8.03
C TRP A 53 -0.92 3.60 7.50
N PHE A 54 -2.04 4.13 8.05
CA PHE A 54 -2.54 5.46 7.80
C PHE A 54 -2.64 6.24 9.13
N GLN A 55 -2.28 7.52 9.11
CA GLN A 55 -2.29 8.36 10.32
C GLN A 55 -3.25 9.55 10.19
N GLY A 56 -4.03 9.60 9.11
CA GLY A 56 -4.84 10.78 8.80
C GLY A 56 -3.99 11.99 8.36
N LYS A 57 -4.65 13.12 8.14
CA LYS A 57 -4.01 14.40 7.81
C LYS A 57 -3.62 15.19 9.05
N THR A 58 -4.41 15.04 10.08
CA THR A 58 -4.14 15.57 11.42
C THR A 58 -4.49 14.49 12.46
N ALA A 59 -4.26 14.77 13.74
CA ALA A 59 -4.66 13.87 14.82
C ALA A 59 -6.17 13.55 14.81
N ASP A 60 -6.99 14.51 14.36
CA ASP A 60 -8.45 14.43 14.46
C ASP A 60 -9.15 14.27 13.08
N THR A 61 -8.40 14.35 11.99
CA THR A 61 -8.97 14.37 10.63
C THR A 61 -8.27 13.34 9.74
N PHE A 62 -9.03 12.41 9.20
CA PHE A 62 -8.52 11.43 8.24
C PHE A 62 -8.36 12.04 6.84
N GLY A 63 -9.27 12.89 6.42
CA GLY A 63 -9.33 13.51 5.10
C GLY A 63 -10.21 12.75 4.13
N VAL A 64 -11.36 12.24 4.62
CA VAL A 64 -12.35 11.56 3.76
C VAL A 64 -12.78 12.45 2.62
N GLY A 65 -12.88 11.88 1.41
CA GLY A 65 -13.24 12.61 0.19
C GLY A 65 -12.13 13.48 -0.41
N GLN A 66 -10.94 13.52 0.22
CA GLN A 66 -9.81 14.23 -0.34
C GLN A 66 -8.89 13.30 -1.13
N PRO A 67 -8.33 13.73 -2.26
CA PRO A 67 -7.41 12.92 -3.03
C PRO A 67 -6.18 12.54 -2.20
N MET A 68 -5.75 11.29 -2.31
CA MET A 68 -4.48 10.85 -1.77
C MET A 68 -3.35 11.32 -2.69
N THR A 69 -2.29 11.88 -2.10
CA THR A 69 -1.11 12.24 -2.86
C THR A 69 -0.23 11.02 -3.14
N ARG A 70 0.59 11.10 -4.18
CA ARG A 70 1.60 10.06 -4.50
C ARG A 70 2.55 9.82 -3.34
N ALA A 71 3.01 10.88 -2.67
CA ALA A 71 3.83 10.78 -1.47
C ALA A 71 3.08 10.08 -0.32
N GLY A 72 1.83 10.45 -0.09
CA GLY A 72 0.98 9.83 0.94
C GLY A 72 0.82 8.32 0.72
N PHE A 73 0.61 7.91 -0.54
CA PHE A 73 0.51 6.50 -0.87
C PHE A 73 1.83 5.74 -0.69
N ALA A 74 2.97 6.32 -1.09
CA ALA A 74 4.29 5.71 -0.86
C ALA A 74 4.57 5.49 0.63
N VAL A 75 4.20 6.46 1.49
CA VAL A 75 4.34 6.32 2.94
C VAL A 75 3.43 5.23 3.50
N ALA A 76 2.18 5.18 3.07
CA ALA A 76 1.24 4.12 3.48
C ALA A 76 1.74 2.74 3.05
N LEU A 77 2.24 2.61 1.82
CA LEU A 77 2.77 1.37 1.27
C LEU A 77 4.01 0.89 2.04
N SER A 78 4.98 1.79 2.29
CA SER A 78 6.17 1.49 3.08
C SER A 78 5.81 1.01 4.49
N ARG A 79 4.85 1.66 5.15
CA ARG A 79 4.37 1.26 6.49
C ARG A 79 3.65 -0.09 6.47
N PHE A 80 2.81 -0.31 5.46
CA PHE A 80 2.07 -1.57 5.31
C PHE A 80 3.01 -2.78 5.21
N PHE A 81 4.09 -2.66 4.42
CA PHE A 81 5.09 -3.71 4.26
C PHE A 81 6.19 -3.68 5.33
N GLY A 82 6.21 -2.69 6.22
CA GLY A 82 7.27 -2.53 7.22
C GLY A 82 8.64 -2.18 6.63
N TRP A 83 8.67 -1.60 5.45
CA TRP A 83 9.92 -1.25 4.76
C TRP A 83 10.59 -0.02 5.38
N GLN A 84 11.89 -0.10 5.47
CA GLN A 84 12.75 1.01 5.88
C GLN A 84 13.83 1.20 4.82
N SER A 85 14.17 2.45 4.54
CA SER A 85 15.28 2.76 3.64
C SER A 85 16.63 2.52 4.30
N GLY A 86 17.65 2.24 3.49
CA GLY A 86 19.03 2.20 3.95
C GLY A 86 19.47 3.50 4.63
N GLU A 87 20.51 3.44 5.45
CA GLU A 87 21.00 4.59 6.24
C GLU A 87 21.58 5.70 5.35
N THR A 88 22.21 5.33 4.24
CA THR A 88 22.87 6.29 3.35
C THR A 88 21.86 7.00 2.47
N TYR A 89 21.80 8.33 2.58
CA TYR A 89 20.98 9.14 1.68
C TYR A 89 21.56 9.17 0.26
N TYR A 90 20.68 9.01 -0.71
CA TYR A 90 20.95 9.29 -2.13
C TYR A 90 19.68 9.82 -2.80
N ARG A 91 19.86 10.76 -3.73
CA ARG A 91 18.73 11.36 -4.45
C ARG A 91 18.23 10.43 -5.55
N ILE A 92 16.98 10.02 -5.47
CA ILE A 92 16.33 9.19 -6.50
C ILE A 92 15.69 10.09 -7.56
N PHE A 93 14.93 11.09 -7.14
CA PHE A 93 14.17 12.01 -7.98
C PHE A 93 14.61 13.45 -7.77
N SER A 94 14.58 14.26 -8.84
CA SER A 94 15.01 15.66 -8.80
C SER A 94 14.09 16.55 -7.97
N ASP A 95 12.80 16.22 -7.96
CA ASP A 95 11.71 16.93 -7.26
C ASP A 95 11.47 16.44 -5.81
N VAL A 96 12.33 15.56 -5.30
CA VAL A 96 12.25 15.04 -3.92
C VAL A 96 13.42 15.63 -3.11
N PRO A 97 13.16 16.65 -2.27
CA PRO A 97 14.19 17.24 -1.43
C PRO A 97 14.60 16.30 -0.29
N GLN A 98 15.86 16.36 0.10
CA GLN A 98 16.37 15.68 1.28
C GLN A 98 15.65 16.20 2.52
N GLY A 99 15.22 15.27 3.40
CA GLY A 99 14.52 15.60 4.64
C GLY A 99 13.03 15.89 4.46
N ALA A 100 12.47 15.71 3.26
CA ALA A 100 11.02 15.70 3.10
C ALA A 100 10.41 14.55 3.92
N TRP A 101 9.26 14.78 4.56
CA TRP A 101 8.61 13.82 5.47
C TRP A 101 8.33 12.44 4.84
N TYR A 102 8.22 12.39 3.53
CA TYR A 102 7.95 11.17 2.75
C TYR A 102 9.23 10.56 2.14
N GLU A 103 10.35 11.27 2.17
CA GLU A 103 11.58 10.88 1.47
C GLU A 103 12.09 9.49 1.91
N PRO A 104 12.20 9.17 3.21
CA PRO A 104 12.66 7.85 3.62
C PRO A 104 11.74 6.71 3.15
N ALA A 105 10.43 6.92 3.23
CA ALA A 105 9.45 5.93 2.78
C ALA A 105 9.48 5.74 1.26
N LEU A 106 9.62 6.84 0.50
CA LEU A 106 9.76 6.78 -0.95
C LEU A 106 11.04 6.05 -1.37
N ARG A 107 12.14 6.28 -0.67
CA ARG A 107 13.40 5.58 -0.89
C ARG A 107 13.26 4.08 -0.59
N ALA A 108 12.59 3.72 0.50
CA ALA A 108 12.27 2.33 0.80
C ALA A 108 11.41 1.69 -0.32
N CYS A 109 10.37 2.38 -0.80
CA CYS A 109 9.58 1.90 -1.95
C CYS A 109 10.42 1.70 -3.22
N TYR A 110 11.41 2.56 -3.45
CA TYR A 110 12.32 2.41 -4.59
C TYR A 110 13.27 1.22 -4.40
N GLU A 111 13.87 1.07 -3.23
CA GLU A 111 14.78 -0.05 -2.89
C GLU A 111 14.07 -1.41 -2.99
N HIS A 112 12.78 -1.46 -2.65
CA HIS A 112 11.94 -2.65 -2.79
C HIS A 112 11.24 -2.78 -4.16
N GLY A 113 11.56 -1.90 -5.12
CA GLY A 113 11.08 -2.00 -6.50
C GLY A 113 9.63 -1.59 -6.72
N ALA A 114 8.91 -1.12 -5.68
CA ALA A 114 7.53 -0.63 -5.82
C ALA A 114 7.45 0.67 -6.64
N VAL A 115 8.50 1.48 -6.58
CA VAL A 115 8.69 2.69 -7.37
C VAL A 115 9.91 2.53 -8.25
N THR A 116 9.84 2.98 -9.50
CA THR A 116 10.98 2.94 -10.43
C THR A 116 11.31 4.32 -10.96
N ARG A 117 12.56 4.53 -11.36
CA ARG A 117 13.07 5.81 -11.86
C ARG A 117 12.74 6.08 -13.34
N GLN A 118 11.83 5.33 -13.94
CA GLN A 118 11.63 5.35 -15.39
C GLN A 118 11.02 6.64 -15.97
N THR A 119 10.45 7.52 -15.14
CA THR A 119 9.59 8.62 -15.61
C THR A 119 10.01 10.03 -15.17
N GLY A 120 11.27 10.24 -14.77
CA GLY A 120 11.74 11.57 -14.37
C GLY A 120 11.34 11.93 -12.94
N ASP A 121 10.47 12.92 -12.76
CA ASP A 121 10.04 13.41 -11.46
C ASP A 121 9.02 12.46 -10.79
N PHE A 122 9.08 12.39 -9.46
CA PHE A 122 8.13 11.59 -8.68
C PHE A 122 6.77 12.28 -8.56
N ARG A 123 6.71 13.60 -8.57
CA ARG A 123 5.51 14.43 -8.39
C ARG A 123 4.82 14.13 -7.05
N PRO A 124 5.49 14.32 -5.90
CA PRO A 124 5.00 13.87 -4.59
C PRO A 124 3.68 14.50 -4.17
N GLY A 125 3.41 15.74 -4.58
CA GLY A 125 2.20 16.50 -4.25
C GLY A 125 0.99 16.18 -5.13
N ASP A 126 1.19 15.52 -6.27
CA ASP A 126 0.10 15.22 -7.18
C ASP A 126 -0.83 14.14 -6.60
N PRO A 127 -2.13 14.21 -6.88
CA PRO A 127 -3.04 13.10 -6.61
C PRO A 127 -2.58 11.85 -7.34
N ILE A 128 -2.50 10.74 -6.59
CA ILE A 128 -2.21 9.44 -7.23
C ILE A 128 -3.40 8.98 -8.06
N THR A 129 -3.13 8.54 -9.29
CA THR A 129 -4.15 7.92 -10.13
C THR A 129 -4.36 6.46 -9.74
N ARG A 130 -5.49 5.87 -10.15
CA ARG A 130 -5.77 4.43 -9.93
C ARG A 130 -4.75 3.54 -10.63
N GLU A 131 -4.34 3.93 -11.83
CA GLU A 131 -3.31 3.23 -12.59
C GLU A 131 -1.98 3.23 -11.83
N GLU A 132 -1.51 4.40 -11.38
CA GLU A 132 -0.27 4.52 -10.62
C GLU A 132 -0.32 3.71 -9.32
N LEU A 133 -1.47 3.73 -8.62
CA LEU A 133 -1.71 2.94 -7.42
C LEU A 133 -1.60 1.43 -7.72
N ALA A 134 -2.27 0.94 -8.77
CA ALA A 134 -2.22 -0.47 -9.18
C ALA A 134 -0.80 -0.89 -9.54
N VAL A 135 -0.07 -0.08 -10.31
CA VAL A 135 1.33 -0.35 -10.67
C VAL A 135 2.22 -0.46 -9.43
N MET A 136 2.11 0.48 -8.50
CA MET A 136 2.89 0.45 -7.26
C MET A 136 2.54 -0.76 -6.40
N LEU A 137 1.26 -1.15 -6.28
CA LEU A 137 0.83 -2.34 -5.54
C LEU A 137 1.38 -3.63 -6.15
N ILE A 138 1.22 -3.83 -7.46
CA ILE A 138 1.70 -5.03 -8.15
C ILE A 138 3.20 -5.18 -8.04
N ARG A 139 3.94 -4.08 -8.15
CA ARG A 139 5.38 -4.07 -7.93
C ARG A 139 5.75 -4.36 -6.48
N ALA A 140 5.05 -3.78 -5.52
CA ALA A 140 5.26 -4.01 -4.09
C ALA A 140 5.02 -5.48 -3.69
N LEU A 141 4.09 -6.16 -4.35
CA LEU A 141 3.83 -7.59 -4.19
C LEU A 141 4.86 -8.48 -4.91
N GLY A 142 5.85 -7.90 -5.60
CA GLY A 142 6.90 -8.64 -6.30
C GLY A 142 6.53 -9.10 -7.71
N TYR A 143 5.34 -8.76 -8.20
CA TYR A 143 4.88 -9.17 -9.52
C TYR A 143 5.32 -8.24 -10.67
N GLY A 144 5.98 -7.12 -10.37
CA GLY A 144 6.45 -6.16 -11.38
C GLY A 144 7.21 -6.79 -12.56
N PRO A 145 8.19 -7.70 -12.32
CA PRO A 145 8.97 -8.33 -13.39
C PRO A 145 8.15 -9.18 -14.37
N ILE A 146 7.03 -9.75 -13.91
CA ILE A 146 6.18 -10.64 -14.72
C ILE A 146 4.90 -9.96 -15.21
N ALA A 147 4.65 -8.72 -14.83
CA ALA A 147 3.44 -8.00 -15.25
C ALA A 147 3.29 -7.89 -16.79
N GLY A 148 4.41 -7.84 -17.51
CA GLY A 148 4.39 -7.86 -18.98
C GLY A 148 3.77 -9.12 -19.59
N LEU A 149 3.73 -10.25 -18.87
CA LEU A 149 3.10 -11.48 -19.36
C LEU A 149 1.57 -11.36 -19.44
N ALA A 150 0.98 -10.44 -18.67
CA ALA A 150 -0.45 -10.18 -18.66
C ALA A 150 -0.85 -8.96 -19.53
N GLU A 151 0.04 -8.47 -20.40
CA GLU A 151 -0.22 -7.28 -21.23
C GLU A 151 -1.36 -7.48 -22.23
N ASP A 152 -1.52 -8.71 -22.71
CA ASP A 152 -2.56 -9.10 -23.69
C ASP A 152 -3.80 -9.71 -23.01
N ASP A 153 -3.82 -9.83 -21.69
CA ASP A 153 -4.97 -10.37 -20.98
C ASP A 153 -6.21 -9.46 -21.14
N PRO A 154 -7.40 -10.05 -21.30
CA PRO A 154 -8.61 -9.28 -21.48
C PRO A 154 -8.95 -8.48 -20.21
N LEU A 155 -9.15 -7.19 -20.39
CA LEU A 155 -9.59 -6.28 -19.34
C LEU A 155 -11.03 -5.86 -19.55
N PRO A 156 -11.85 -5.78 -18.50
CA PRO A 156 -13.20 -5.24 -18.59
C PRO A 156 -13.22 -3.71 -18.79
N PHE A 157 -12.05 -3.07 -18.81
CA PHE A 157 -11.87 -1.63 -18.93
C PHE A 157 -11.46 -1.24 -20.34
N ARG A 158 -12.08 -0.19 -20.89
CA ARG A 158 -11.79 0.27 -22.25
C ARG A 158 -10.79 1.41 -22.33
N ASP A 159 -10.54 2.07 -21.22
CA ASP A 159 -9.72 3.27 -21.10
C ASP A 159 -8.30 3.01 -20.61
N VAL A 160 -7.92 1.74 -20.42
CA VAL A 160 -6.57 1.35 -20.05
C VAL A 160 -5.71 1.24 -21.32
N THR A 161 -4.79 2.19 -21.47
CA THR A 161 -3.89 2.27 -22.63
C THR A 161 -2.44 1.97 -22.27
N THR A 162 -2.07 2.13 -20.98
CA THR A 162 -0.71 1.91 -20.47
C THR A 162 -0.76 0.96 -19.28
N ASN A 163 0.39 0.33 -18.96
CA ASN A 163 0.53 -0.59 -17.83
C ASN A 163 -0.55 -1.68 -17.75
N LYS A 164 -1.06 -2.13 -18.91
CA LYS A 164 -2.17 -3.10 -18.98
C LYS A 164 -1.90 -4.34 -18.16
N GLY A 165 -0.71 -4.93 -18.26
CA GLY A 165 -0.36 -6.13 -17.50
C GLY A 165 -0.39 -5.92 -15.99
N HIS A 166 0.04 -4.76 -15.47
CA HIS A 166 -0.09 -4.46 -14.05
C HIS A 166 -1.56 -4.34 -13.62
N ILE A 167 -2.38 -3.71 -14.46
CA ILE A 167 -3.81 -3.52 -14.17
C ILE A 167 -4.55 -4.85 -14.26
N ALA A 168 -4.22 -5.69 -15.24
CA ALA A 168 -4.77 -7.03 -15.38
C ALA A 168 -4.48 -7.87 -14.14
N MET A 169 -3.23 -7.90 -13.69
CA MET A 169 -2.86 -8.61 -12.48
C MET A 169 -3.55 -8.04 -11.24
N ALA A 170 -3.64 -6.72 -11.11
CA ALA A 170 -4.34 -6.09 -9.98
C ALA A 170 -5.84 -6.43 -9.97
N TYR A 171 -6.46 -6.53 -11.15
CA TYR A 171 -7.86 -6.94 -11.29
C TYR A 171 -8.05 -8.42 -10.93
N GLU A 172 -7.23 -9.33 -11.46
CA GLU A 172 -7.29 -10.76 -11.15
C GLU A 172 -7.05 -11.06 -9.66
N LEU A 173 -6.20 -10.29 -9.01
CA LEU A 173 -5.96 -10.38 -7.56
C LEU A 173 -7.07 -9.73 -6.71
N GLY A 174 -8.09 -9.12 -7.34
CA GLY A 174 -9.16 -8.43 -6.62
C GLY A 174 -8.72 -7.14 -5.91
N LEU A 175 -7.55 -6.61 -6.23
CA LEU A 175 -7.02 -5.37 -5.62
C LEU A 175 -7.68 -4.12 -6.18
N VAL A 176 -8.23 -4.22 -7.39
CA VAL A 176 -8.93 -3.14 -8.07
C VAL A 176 -10.17 -3.69 -8.76
N SER A 177 -11.22 -2.88 -8.80
CA SER A 177 -12.45 -3.17 -9.55
C SER A 177 -12.81 -1.98 -10.42
N GLY A 178 -13.57 -2.18 -11.50
CA GLY A 178 -14.03 -1.07 -12.35
C GLY A 178 -15.17 -0.30 -11.69
N MET A 179 -15.32 0.94 -12.11
CA MET A 179 -16.50 1.77 -11.81
C MET A 179 -17.50 1.65 -12.96
N GLY A 180 -18.31 0.55 -12.97
CA GLY A 180 -19.18 0.26 -14.11
C GLY A 180 -18.38 -0.25 -15.33
N THR A 181 -19.03 -0.37 -16.49
CA THR A 181 -18.51 -1.10 -17.65
C THR A 181 -17.43 -0.37 -18.47
N VAL A 182 -16.93 0.81 -18.05
CA VAL A 182 -16.23 1.67 -19.03
C VAL A 182 -14.97 2.38 -18.55
N SER A 183 -14.76 2.68 -17.28
CA SER A 183 -13.65 3.56 -16.91
C SER A 183 -12.82 3.08 -15.74
N TYR A 184 -11.50 3.04 -15.96
CA TYR A 184 -10.50 2.76 -14.93
C TYR A 184 -9.61 3.98 -14.62
N THR A 185 -9.19 4.74 -15.61
CA THR A 185 -8.08 5.70 -15.50
C THR A 185 -8.48 7.10 -15.03
N HIS A 186 -9.71 7.52 -15.25
CA HIS A 186 -10.13 8.90 -14.98
C HIS A 186 -10.53 9.22 -13.55
N LEU A 187 -10.58 8.21 -12.67
CA LEU A 187 -11.00 8.41 -11.29
C LEU A 187 -9.82 8.54 -10.34
N ARG A 188 -9.89 9.52 -9.46
CA ARG A 188 -8.93 9.68 -8.36
C ARG A 188 -9.11 8.55 -7.34
N ALA A 189 -8.03 8.13 -6.68
CA ALA A 189 -8.03 6.97 -5.79
C ALA A 189 -9.10 7.00 -4.67
N HIS A 190 -9.60 8.16 -4.27
CA HIS A 190 -10.64 8.28 -3.25
C HIS A 190 -12.02 7.77 -3.68
N GLU A 191 -12.31 7.73 -4.99
CA GLU A 191 -13.59 7.23 -5.50
C GLU A 191 -13.62 5.70 -5.59
N THR A 192 -12.44 5.07 -5.61
CA THR A 192 -12.28 3.61 -5.66
C THR A 192 -12.80 2.94 -4.40
N LEU A 193 -12.62 3.58 -3.25
CA LEU A 193 -13.02 3.05 -1.95
C LEU A 193 -14.55 3.08 -1.73
N ARG A 194 -15.33 3.65 -2.64
CA ARG A 194 -16.79 3.74 -2.51
C ARG A 194 -17.52 2.46 -2.95
N HIS A 195 -16.85 1.54 -3.64
CA HIS A 195 -17.45 0.36 -4.27
C HIS A 195 -16.79 -0.97 -3.84
N LEU A 196 -16.00 -0.97 -2.76
CA LEU A 196 -15.61 -2.15 -1.99
C LEU A 196 -16.53 -2.36 -0.81
#